data_52f61a3a6c89d28d139f698358b6b8ca
#
_entry.id   52f61a3a6c89d28d139f698358b6b8ca
#
_cell.length_a   1.000
_cell.length_b   1.000
_cell.length_c   1.000
_cell.angle_alpha   90.00
_cell.angle_beta   90.00
_cell.angle_gamma   90.00
#
_symmetry.space_group_name_H-M   'P 1'
#
loop_
_entity.id
_entity.type
_entity.pdbx_description
1 polymer ?
#
loop_
_entity_poly.entity_id
_entity_poly.type
_entity_poly.pdbx_seq_one_letter_code
_entity_poly.pdbx_strand_id
1 'polypeptide(L)'
;MVIEDDPDARRLLAACLRRLGMRVREAATAAQGFAQLERGTPDLICLDLRLPDANGFALCERIRATPSLRDVPILVITALARPIDHAQAEAAGADGYVLKPFRADAFADSVLELMALSSVAPS
;
A
#
# COMPACT_ATOMS: atom_id res chain seq x y z
N MET A 1 1.39 -6.67 -2.70
CA MET A 1 2.53 -5.81 -3.15
C MET A 1 2.90 -4.86 -2.04
N VAL A 2 4.15 -4.89 -1.60
CA VAL A 2 4.68 -3.97 -0.58
C VAL A 2 5.76 -3.10 -1.22
N ILE A 3 5.58 -1.77 -1.16
CA ILE A 3 6.53 -0.78 -1.67
C ILE A 3 7.04 0.04 -0.49
N GLU A 4 8.23 -0.28 0.00
CA GLU A 4 8.84 0.28 1.20
C GLU A 4 10.34 0.18 1.09
N ASP A 5 11.05 1.29 1.29
CA ASP A 5 12.50 1.32 1.14
C ASP A 5 13.25 0.78 2.36
N ASP A 6 12.70 0.93 3.58
CA ASP A 6 13.33 0.38 4.76
C ASP A 6 13.22 -1.16 4.78
N PRO A 7 14.35 -1.89 4.76
CA PRO A 7 14.30 -3.35 4.69
C PRO A 7 13.58 -4.01 5.86
N ASP A 8 13.74 -3.48 7.07
CA ASP A 8 13.11 -4.06 8.26
C ASP A 8 11.61 -3.85 8.25
N ALA A 9 11.16 -2.64 7.91
CA ALA A 9 9.74 -2.36 7.77
C ALA A 9 9.11 -3.18 6.65
N ARG A 10 9.80 -3.28 5.50
CA ARG A 10 9.33 -4.07 4.37
C ARG A 10 9.15 -5.54 4.73
N ARG A 11 10.13 -6.12 5.42
CA ARG A 11 10.07 -7.52 5.87
C ARG A 11 8.93 -7.75 6.86
N LEU A 12 8.74 -6.82 7.80
CA LEU A 12 7.67 -6.92 8.78
C LEU A 12 6.29 -6.88 8.10
N LEU A 13 6.09 -5.94 7.19
CA LEU A 13 4.84 -5.84 6.43
C LEU A 13 4.59 -7.12 5.63
N ALA A 14 5.60 -7.60 4.93
CA ALA A 14 5.50 -8.83 4.15
C ALA A 14 5.18 -10.04 5.02
N ALA A 15 5.81 -10.15 6.18
CA ALA A 15 5.56 -11.25 7.12
C ALA A 15 4.12 -11.22 7.64
N CYS A 16 3.60 -10.03 7.97
CA CYS A 16 2.22 -9.87 8.42
C CYS A 16 1.23 -10.31 7.33
N LEU A 17 1.48 -9.91 6.09
CA LEU A 17 0.60 -10.28 4.97
C LEU A 17 0.66 -11.79 4.68
N ARG A 18 1.85 -12.40 4.76
CA ARG A 18 1.99 -13.84 4.57
C ARG A 18 1.27 -14.64 5.63
N ARG A 19 1.24 -14.15 6.87
CA ARG A 19 0.46 -14.77 7.96
C ARG A 19 -1.04 -14.75 7.67
N LEU A 20 -1.50 -13.77 6.91
CA LEU A 20 -2.90 -13.70 6.47
C LEU A 20 -3.17 -14.59 5.26
N GLY A 21 -2.19 -15.36 4.79
CA GLY A 21 -2.35 -16.26 3.68
C GLY A 21 -2.07 -15.63 2.30
N MET A 22 -1.54 -14.42 2.27
CA MET A 22 -1.29 -13.70 1.03
C MET A 22 0.09 -14.02 0.46
N ARG A 23 0.18 -14.06 -0.87
CA ARG A 23 1.46 -14.04 -1.57
C ARG A 23 1.93 -12.59 -1.64
N VAL A 24 3.21 -12.36 -1.38
CA VAL A 24 3.73 -11.00 -1.27
C VAL A 24 4.88 -10.78 -2.25
N ARG A 25 4.77 -9.71 -3.04
CA ARG A 25 5.87 -9.16 -3.81
C ARG A 25 6.36 -7.91 -3.09
N GLU A 26 7.66 -7.68 -3.13
CA GLU A 26 8.30 -6.58 -2.42
C GLU A 26 9.08 -5.70 -3.38
N ALA A 27 9.06 -4.40 -3.13
CA ALA A 27 9.86 -3.42 -3.85
C ALA A 27 10.40 -2.37 -2.89
N ALA A 28 11.64 -1.95 -3.11
CA ALA A 28 12.30 -0.94 -2.29
C ALA A 28 12.17 0.47 -2.86
N THR A 29 11.73 0.61 -4.10
CA THR A 29 11.61 1.90 -4.79
C THR A 29 10.29 1.97 -5.54
N ALA A 30 9.88 3.19 -5.88
CA ALA A 30 8.68 3.39 -6.69
C ALA A 30 8.84 2.77 -8.08
N ALA A 31 10.00 2.92 -8.70
CA ALA A 31 10.26 2.35 -10.01
C ALA A 31 10.15 0.82 -10.02
N GLN A 32 10.74 0.15 -9.03
CA GLN A 32 10.64 -1.30 -8.89
C GLN A 32 9.19 -1.73 -8.65
N GLY A 33 8.49 -0.99 -7.79
CA GLY A 33 7.10 -1.28 -7.48
C GLY A 33 6.22 -1.19 -8.71
N PHE A 34 6.32 -0.11 -9.45
CA PHE A 34 5.49 0.08 -10.64
C PHE A 34 5.82 -0.95 -11.73
N ALA A 35 7.10 -1.27 -11.91
CA ALA A 35 7.50 -2.29 -12.87
C ALA A 35 6.88 -3.66 -12.56
N GLN A 36 6.79 -4.01 -11.28
CA GLN A 36 6.13 -5.25 -10.87
C GLN A 36 4.62 -5.19 -11.03
N LEU A 37 4.01 -4.02 -10.78
CA LEU A 37 2.57 -3.84 -10.96
C LEU A 37 2.16 -4.00 -12.44
N GLU A 38 3.04 -3.63 -13.36
CA GLU A 38 2.79 -3.85 -14.79
C GLU A 38 2.78 -5.33 -15.19
N ARG A 39 3.43 -6.19 -14.39
CA ARG A 39 3.50 -7.63 -14.65
C ARG A 39 2.31 -8.41 -14.12
N GLY A 40 1.56 -7.84 -13.23
CA GLY A 40 0.40 -8.51 -12.65
C GLY A 40 -0.26 -7.66 -11.59
N THR A 41 -1.58 -7.64 -11.61
CA THR A 41 -2.40 -6.86 -10.68
C THR A 41 -2.48 -7.57 -9.33
N PRO A 42 -2.07 -6.90 -8.23
CA PRO A 42 -2.21 -7.47 -6.90
C PRO A 42 -3.63 -7.23 -6.35
N ASP A 43 -3.95 -7.90 -5.26
CA ASP A 43 -5.21 -7.68 -4.55
C ASP A 43 -5.12 -6.54 -3.55
N LEU A 44 -3.90 -6.12 -3.20
CA LEU A 44 -3.63 -5.05 -2.23
C LEU A 44 -2.27 -4.45 -2.52
N ILE A 45 -2.17 -3.13 -2.38
CA ILE A 45 -0.89 -2.41 -2.43
C ILE A 45 -0.68 -1.73 -1.09
N CYS A 46 0.44 -2.06 -0.42
CA CYS A 46 0.91 -1.35 0.77
C CYS A 46 2.05 -0.44 0.34
N LEU A 47 1.97 0.83 0.68
CA LEU A 47 2.82 1.86 0.11
C LEU A 47 3.27 2.86 1.16
N ASP A 48 4.58 3.11 1.28
CA ASP A 48 5.09 4.24 2.04
C ASP A 48 5.12 5.50 1.16
N LEU A 49 4.74 6.63 1.74
CA LEU A 49 4.76 7.90 1.03
C LEU A 49 6.17 8.46 0.85
N ARG A 50 7.12 8.01 1.66
CA ARG A 50 8.52 8.43 1.59
C ARG A 50 9.35 7.36 0.90
N LEU A 51 9.53 7.50 -0.39
CA LEU A 51 10.37 6.62 -1.19
C LEU A 51 11.60 7.35 -1.67
N PRO A 52 12.75 6.65 -1.88
CA PRO A 52 14.00 7.32 -2.24
C PRO A 52 13.98 7.96 -3.63
N ASP A 53 13.18 7.42 -4.53
CA ASP A 53 13.18 7.84 -5.94
C ASP A 53 11.91 8.59 -6.37
N ALA A 54 10.90 8.70 -5.48
CA ALA A 54 9.65 9.35 -5.85
C ALA A 54 8.82 9.73 -4.64
N ASN A 55 7.92 10.67 -4.86
CA ASN A 55 6.89 11.03 -3.91
C ASN A 55 5.78 9.96 -3.96
N GLY A 56 5.46 9.36 -2.82
CA GLY A 56 4.44 8.32 -2.73
C GLY A 56 3.02 8.81 -3.07
N PHE A 57 2.71 10.09 -2.85
CA PHE A 57 1.44 10.66 -3.30
C PHE A 57 1.33 10.59 -4.82
N ALA A 58 2.39 10.97 -5.52
CA ALA A 58 2.42 10.90 -6.98
C ALA A 58 2.33 9.46 -7.49
N LEU A 59 2.95 8.52 -6.79
CA LEU A 59 2.86 7.10 -7.13
C LEU A 59 1.41 6.60 -6.97
N CYS A 60 0.75 7.00 -5.90
CA CYS A 60 -0.66 6.66 -5.65
C CYS A 60 -1.55 7.16 -6.80
N GLU A 61 -1.38 8.41 -7.20
CA GLU A 61 -2.11 8.99 -8.33
C GLU A 61 -1.84 8.23 -9.62
N ARG A 62 -0.59 7.86 -9.87
CA ARG A 62 -0.20 7.10 -11.06
C ARG A 62 -0.85 5.72 -11.08
N ILE A 63 -0.92 5.06 -9.93
CA ILE A 63 -1.61 3.77 -9.80
C ILE A 63 -3.08 3.94 -10.16
N ARG A 64 -3.75 4.94 -9.61
CA ARG A 64 -5.16 5.20 -9.89
C ARG A 64 -5.43 5.57 -11.34
N ALA A 65 -4.47 6.18 -12.00
CA ALA A 65 -4.58 6.54 -13.42
C ALA A 65 -4.35 5.34 -14.34
N THR A 66 -3.85 4.22 -13.82
CA THR A 66 -3.61 3.01 -14.60
C THR A 66 -4.87 2.14 -14.57
N PRO A 67 -5.53 1.88 -15.71
CA PRO A 67 -6.82 1.19 -15.73
C PRO A 67 -6.87 -0.16 -15.02
N SER A 68 -5.82 -0.98 -15.16
CA SER A 68 -5.76 -2.30 -14.53
C SER A 68 -5.56 -2.23 -13.00
N LEU A 69 -5.17 -1.08 -12.47
CA LEU A 69 -4.87 -0.89 -11.05
C LEU A 69 -5.87 0.04 -10.35
N ARG A 70 -6.80 0.60 -11.10
CA ARG A 70 -7.70 1.66 -10.63
C ARG A 70 -8.51 1.28 -9.39
N ASP A 71 -8.90 0.04 -9.27
CA ASP A 71 -9.76 -0.43 -8.18
C ASP A 71 -9.03 -1.25 -7.11
N VAL A 72 -7.70 -1.40 -7.23
CA VAL A 72 -6.91 -2.15 -6.25
C VAL A 72 -6.83 -1.35 -4.94
N PRO A 73 -7.14 -1.95 -3.79
CA PRO A 73 -7.01 -1.25 -2.51
C PRO A 73 -5.58 -0.80 -2.25
N ILE A 74 -5.42 0.45 -1.82
CA ILE A 74 -4.12 1.02 -1.45
C ILE A 74 -4.14 1.37 0.03
N LEU A 75 -3.25 0.73 0.80
CA LEU A 75 -3.03 1.02 2.20
C LEU A 75 -1.69 1.75 2.35
N VAL A 76 -1.75 3.00 2.78
CA VAL A 76 -0.56 3.80 3.03
C VAL A 76 -0.03 3.50 4.42
N ILE A 77 1.28 3.23 4.54
CA ILE A 77 1.95 3.01 5.82
C ILE A 77 3.14 3.97 5.88
N THR A 78 3.07 4.97 6.74
CA THR A 78 4.05 6.05 6.73
C THR A 78 4.21 6.69 8.10
N ALA A 79 5.36 7.38 8.30
CA ALA A 79 5.61 8.19 9.49
C ALA A 79 5.01 9.59 9.39
N LEU A 80 4.45 9.98 8.24
CA LEU A 80 3.82 11.29 8.06
C LEU A 80 2.51 11.35 8.84
N ALA A 81 2.49 12.16 9.90
CA ALA A 81 1.40 12.14 10.87
C ALA A 81 0.48 13.37 10.81
N ARG A 82 0.77 14.36 9.96
CA ARG A 82 -0.04 15.59 9.90
C ARG A 82 -1.40 15.30 9.24
N PRO A 83 -2.47 15.96 9.69
CA PRO A 83 -3.78 15.83 9.04
C PRO A 83 -3.75 16.12 7.54
N ILE A 84 -2.93 17.10 7.11
CA ILE A 84 -2.79 17.43 5.68
C ILE A 84 -2.19 16.27 4.89
N ASP A 85 -1.26 15.50 5.49
CA ASP A 85 -0.67 14.34 4.82
C ASP A 85 -1.73 13.26 4.58
N HIS A 86 -2.57 13.00 5.59
CA HIS A 86 -3.67 12.04 5.46
C HIS A 86 -4.68 12.48 4.39
N ALA A 87 -5.09 13.74 4.43
CA ALA A 87 -6.03 14.29 3.45
C ALA A 87 -5.45 14.21 2.03
N GLN A 88 -4.17 14.50 1.87
CA GLN A 88 -3.49 14.43 0.57
C GLN A 88 -3.42 12.98 0.05
N ALA A 89 -3.17 12.02 0.94
CA ALA A 89 -3.16 10.61 0.56
C ALA A 89 -4.55 10.15 0.09
N GLU A 90 -5.60 10.52 0.80
CA GLU A 90 -6.96 10.21 0.38
C GLU A 90 -7.30 10.82 -0.97
N ALA A 91 -6.92 12.09 -1.17
CA ALA A 91 -7.14 12.77 -2.45
C ALA A 91 -6.36 12.11 -3.59
N ALA A 92 -5.19 11.53 -3.29
CA ALA A 92 -4.39 10.81 -4.27
C ALA A 92 -4.95 9.40 -4.57
N GLY A 93 -5.91 8.92 -3.79
CA GLY A 93 -6.58 7.66 -4.04
C GLY A 93 -6.29 6.54 -3.03
N ALA A 94 -5.67 6.85 -1.89
CA ALA A 94 -5.45 5.86 -0.84
C ALA A 94 -6.77 5.48 -0.16
N ASP A 95 -6.94 4.20 0.14
CA ASP A 95 -8.13 3.67 0.79
C ASP A 95 -7.97 3.54 2.30
N GLY A 96 -6.73 3.46 2.79
CA GLY A 96 -6.44 3.38 4.21
C GLY A 96 -5.09 4.01 4.53
N TYR A 97 -4.88 4.29 5.83
CA TYR A 97 -3.70 5.02 6.30
C TYR A 97 -3.28 4.48 7.66
N VAL A 98 -2.05 3.99 7.75
CA VAL A 98 -1.47 3.47 9.00
C VAL A 98 -0.20 4.25 9.32
N LEU A 99 -0.11 4.77 10.54
CA LEU A 99 1.06 5.52 10.99
C LEU A 99 2.13 4.59 11.55
N LYS A 100 3.38 4.87 11.22
CA LYS A 100 4.54 4.24 11.85
C LYS A 100 4.89 4.99 13.14
N PRO A 101 5.34 4.28 14.19
CA PRO A 101 5.41 2.82 14.31
C PRO A 101 4.02 2.22 14.45
N PHE A 102 3.80 1.07 13.86
CA PHE A 102 2.51 0.38 13.91
C PHE A 102 2.64 -0.96 14.65
N ARG A 103 1.49 -1.42 15.15
CA ARG A 103 1.39 -2.77 15.74
C ARG A 103 0.96 -3.74 14.64
N ALA A 104 1.53 -4.94 14.69
CA ALA A 104 1.24 -5.96 13.69
C ALA A 104 -0.27 -6.31 13.66
N ASP A 105 -0.92 -6.38 14.83
CA ASP A 105 -2.35 -6.66 14.91
C ASP A 105 -3.19 -5.53 14.31
N ALA A 106 -2.84 -4.27 14.57
CA ALA A 106 -3.54 -3.12 14.02
C ALA A 106 -3.38 -3.05 12.49
N PHE A 107 -2.19 -3.36 11.99
CA PHE A 107 -1.96 -3.44 10.56
C PHE A 107 -2.80 -4.55 9.92
N ALA A 108 -2.81 -5.74 10.53
CA ALA A 108 -3.60 -6.86 10.04
C ALA A 108 -5.09 -6.53 10.00
N ASP A 109 -5.61 -5.85 11.02
CA ASP A 109 -7.02 -5.42 11.05
C ASP A 109 -7.34 -4.47 9.91
N SER A 110 -6.44 -3.52 9.63
CA SER A 110 -6.61 -2.59 8.51
C SER A 110 -6.63 -3.31 7.17
N VAL A 111 -5.76 -4.30 6.99
CA VAL A 111 -5.71 -5.11 5.76
C VAL A 111 -7.01 -5.89 5.59
N LEU A 112 -7.45 -6.57 6.64
CA LEU A 112 -8.68 -7.38 6.58
C LEU A 112 -9.91 -6.52 6.30
N GLU A 113 -9.97 -5.32 6.88
CA GLU A 113 -11.04 -4.38 6.63
C GLU A 113 -11.08 -3.95 5.16
N LEU A 114 -9.95 -3.58 4.59
CA LEU A 114 -9.86 -3.21 3.18
C LEU A 114 -10.20 -4.37 2.25
N MET A 115 -9.71 -5.56 2.57
CA MET A 115 -9.98 -6.75 1.75
C MET A 115 -11.46 -7.14 1.81
N ALA A 116 -12.10 -7.00 2.96
CA ALA A 116 -13.54 -7.26 3.12
C ALA A 116 -14.36 -6.30 2.26
N LEU A 117 -14.02 -5.02 2.25
CA LEU A 117 -14.70 -4.02 1.40
C LEU A 117 -14.52 -4.33 -0.07
N SER A 118 -13.32 -4.74 -0.48
CA SER A 118 -13.03 -5.11 -1.86
C SER A 118 -13.80 -6.35 -2.30
N SER A 119 -13.92 -7.36 -1.43
CA SER A 119 -14.61 -8.62 -1.74
C SER A 119 -16.13 -8.49 -1.71
N VAL A 120 -16.67 -7.42 -1.14
CA VAL A 120 -18.12 -7.13 -1.15
C VAL A 120 -18.56 -6.51 -2.47
N ALA A 121 -17.62 -6.12 -3.31
CA ALA A 121 -17.96 -5.57 -4.62
C ALA A 121 -18.87 -6.55 -5.36
N PRO A 122 -19.96 -6.08 -5.95
CA PRO A 122 -20.88 -6.97 -6.66
C PRO A 122 -20.18 -7.69 -7.79
N SER A 123 -20.37 -8.96 -7.79
CA SER A 123 -19.85 -9.81 -8.85
C SER A 123 -20.63 -9.58 -10.14
#